data_9a94d703dedda11840acd3268c24e35f
#
_entry.id   9a94d703dedda11840acd3268c24e35f
#
_cell.length_a   1.000
_cell.length_b   1.000
_cell.length_c   1.000
_cell.angle_alpha   90.00
_cell.angle_beta   90.00
_cell.angle_gamma   90.00
#
_symmetry.space_group_name_H-M   'P 1'
#
loop_
_entity.id
_entity.type
_entity.pdbx_description
1 polymer ?
#
loop_
_entity_poly.entity_id
_entity_poly.type
_entity_poly.pdbx_seq_one_letter_code
_entity_poly.pdbx_strand_id
1 'polypeptide(L)'
;MSFSDDCFTIKTTVGKEYKEPKGRNGGAMLKLEYDKKEIEGVIDKIVKKTMNMDLTWDWPCGVAYYGISDAYEKTGKKEYLDLLKDRIDELIDLGLPKVWTVNACAMGHCLITLYQATGEQQYHDILMSKIAYLRKDALRFGDHVLQHTVSANNDFPEQCWCDTLFMAAFLMLRVGVMEHDEELIDDALNQYYWHIKYLQNPSSGLWYHGYDNIAGDHMSGIYWGRANAWAAFTMSQVGGILPQCYLYPKYIDVAGSLNEQLAALKVY
;
A
#
# COMPACT_ATOMS: atom_id res chain seq x y z
N MET A 1 -5.01 9.37 -30.23
CA MET A 1 -6.26 9.84 -29.59
C MET A 1 -5.85 10.64 -28.38
N SER A 2 -6.15 11.93 -28.33
CA SER A 2 -5.80 12.77 -27.19
C SER A 2 -6.74 12.43 -26.05
N PHE A 3 -6.19 12.01 -24.91
CA PHE A 3 -6.96 11.79 -23.69
C PHE A 3 -7.39 13.16 -23.15
N SER A 4 -8.68 13.32 -22.88
CA SER A 4 -9.23 14.53 -22.28
C SER A 4 -8.92 14.53 -20.78
N ASP A 5 -8.36 15.63 -20.30
CA ASP A 5 -7.95 15.86 -18.90
C ASP A 5 -9.10 15.91 -17.87
N ASP A 6 -10.32 15.51 -18.23
CA ASP A 6 -11.51 15.75 -17.42
C ASP A 6 -11.87 14.63 -16.41
N CYS A 7 -11.11 13.51 -16.34
CA CYS A 7 -11.47 12.38 -15.48
C CYS A 7 -10.74 12.36 -14.12
N PHE A 8 -9.84 13.28 -13.83
CA PHE A 8 -9.04 13.32 -12.60
C PHE A 8 -9.19 14.61 -11.81
N THR A 9 -10.43 14.99 -11.51
CA THR A 9 -10.62 16.00 -10.48
C THR A 9 -11.41 15.39 -9.33
N ILE A 10 -10.78 14.51 -8.54
CA ILE A 10 -11.04 14.56 -7.11
C ILE A 10 -10.36 15.85 -6.66
N LYS A 11 -11.09 16.95 -6.82
CA LYS A 11 -10.77 18.16 -6.08
C LYS A 11 -10.87 17.76 -4.62
N THR A 12 -9.74 17.56 -3.98
CA THR A 12 -9.62 17.77 -2.54
C THR A 12 -10.04 19.21 -2.33
N THR A 13 -11.33 19.41 -2.16
CA THR A 13 -11.90 20.68 -1.73
C THR A 13 -11.57 20.82 -0.25
N VAL A 14 -10.29 21.09 0.03
CA VAL A 14 -9.93 21.84 1.22
C VAL A 14 -10.65 23.17 1.06
N GLY A 15 -11.80 23.34 1.74
CA GLY A 15 -12.52 24.59 1.73
C GLY A 15 -13.99 24.59 1.34
N LYS A 16 -14.74 23.47 1.42
CA LYS A 16 -16.22 23.55 1.45
C LYS A 16 -16.72 23.10 2.82
N GLU A 17 -17.38 24.03 3.51
CA GLU A 17 -18.13 23.75 4.72
C GLU A 17 -19.07 22.56 4.50
N TYR A 18 -18.80 21.47 5.20
CA TYR A 18 -19.73 20.37 5.35
C TYR A 18 -20.87 20.85 6.25
N LYS A 19 -22.06 21.09 5.69
CA LYS A 19 -23.25 21.34 6.49
C LYS A 19 -23.73 20.01 7.08
N GLU A 20 -23.55 19.87 8.38
CA GLU A 20 -24.06 18.73 9.14
C GLU A 20 -25.57 18.54 8.93
N PRO A 21 -26.06 17.28 8.82
CA PRO A 21 -27.47 16.99 8.99
C PRO A 21 -27.87 17.29 10.45
N LYS A 22 -28.86 18.13 10.63
CA LYS A 22 -29.43 18.49 11.95
C LYS A 22 -29.93 17.21 12.64
N GLY A 23 -29.28 16.83 13.73
CA GLY A 23 -29.81 15.86 14.68
C GLY A 23 -28.86 14.73 15.07
N ARG A 24 -27.80 15.04 15.82
CA ARG A 24 -27.20 14.21 16.89
C ARG A 24 -26.22 15.10 17.65
N ASN A 25 -26.22 14.99 18.98
CA ASN A 25 -25.41 15.79 19.89
C ASN A 25 -23.96 15.89 19.42
N GLY A 26 -23.53 17.09 19.04
CA GLY A 26 -22.24 17.37 18.45
C GLY A 26 -21.13 17.25 19.48
N GLY A 27 -20.31 16.21 19.33
CA GLY A 27 -18.92 16.31 19.75
C GLY A 27 -18.25 17.35 18.84
N ALA A 28 -17.65 18.39 19.41
CA ALA A 28 -16.90 19.38 18.66
C ALA A 28 -15.82 18.66 17.84
N MET A 29 -15.94 18.66 16.52
CA MET A 29 -14.90 18.19 15.63
C MET A 29 -13.71 19.14 15.85
N LEU A 30 -12.64 18.65 16.45
CA LEU A 30 -11.38 19.39 16.61
C LEU A 30 -10.90 19.77 15.20
N LYS A 31 -11.07 21.04 14.84
CA LYS A 31 -10.46 21.60 13.64
C LYS A 31 -8.98 21.78 13.95
N LEU A 32 -8.20 20.74 13.65
CA LEU A 32 -6.76 20.79 13.77
C LEU A 32 -6.23 21.68 12.62
N GLU A 33 -5.89 22.91 12.93
CA GLU A 33 -5.14 23.78 12.02
C GLU A 33 -3.66 23.43 12.18
N TYR A 34 -3.07 22.86 11.11
CA TYR A 34 -1.64 22.57 11.09
C TYR A 34 -0.89 23.64 10.32
N ASP A 35 0.19 24.14 10.90
CA ASP A 35 1.15 24.95 10.17
C ASP A 35 1.98 24.02 9.25
N LYS A 36 2.01 24.34 7.95
CA LYS A 36 2.79 23.60 6.97
C LYS A 36 4.25 23.45 7.36
N LYS A 37 4.86 24.52 7.92
CA LYS A 37 6.26 24.49 8.37
C LYS A 37 6.48 23.54 9.56
N GLU A 38 5.50 23.48 10.46
CA GLU A 38 5.57 22.55 11.60
C GLU A 38 5.53 21.10 11.11
N ILE A 39 4.60 20.78 10.17
CA ILE A 39 4.50 19.45 9.55
C ILE A 39 5.80 19.11 8.82
N GLU A 40 6.33 19.99 7.99
CA GLU A 40 7.60 19.77 7.29
C GLU A 40 8.75 19.55 8.28
N GLY A 41 8.80 20.30 9.38
CA GLY A 41 9.79 20.11 10.43
C GLY A 41 9.69 18.75 11.16
N VAL A 42 8.49 18.19 11.27
CA VAL A 42 8.28 16.83 11.80
C VAL A 42 8.76 15.80 10.77
N ILE A 43 8.42 15.97 9.48
CA ILE A 43 8.87 15.09 8.40
C ILE A 43 10.40 15.06 8.35
N ASP A 44 11.09 16.21 8.39
CA ASP A 44 12.56 16.29 8.40
C ASP A 44 13.17 15.47 9.55
N LYS A 45 12.57 15.52 10.74
CA LYS A 45 13.03 14.73 11.89
C LYS A 45 12.82 13.24 11.69
N ILE A 46 11.67 12.85 11.13
CA ILE A 46 11.36 11.44 10.83
C ILE A 46 12.34 10.91 9.78
N VAL A 47 12.54 11.62 8.69
CA VAL A 47 13.49 11.23 7.61
C VAL A 47 14.89 11.03 8.20
N LYS A 48 15.41 12.00 8.95
CA LYS A 48 16.73 11.88 9.60
C LYS A 48 16.80 10.69 10.55
N LYS A 49 15.76 10.45 11.34
CA LYS A 49 15.72 9.30 12.24
C LYS A 49 15.75 7.99 11.47
N THR A 50 14.94 7.87 10.42
CA THR A 50 14.85 6.68 9.57
C THR A 50 16.20 6.37 8.90
N MET A 51 16.89 7.38 8.37
CA MET A 51 18.19 7.21 7.72
C MET A 51 19.32 6.79 8.67
N ASN A 52 19.12 7.01 9.97
CA ASN A 52 20.06 6.55 11.01
C ASN A 52 19.68 5.18 11.62
N MET A 53 18.63 4.52 11.11
CA MET A 53 18.25 3.18 11.54
C MET A 53 19.03 2.15 10.73
N ASP A 54 19.41 1.06 11.41
CA ASP A 54 19.97 -0.11 10.76
C ASP A 54 18.84 -0.96 10.16
N LEU A 55 18.46 -0.61 8.93
CA LEU A 55 17.40 -1.26 8.17
C LEU A 55 18.01 -2.08 7.04
N THR A 56 17.52 -3.31 6.91
CA THR A 56 17.93 -4.24 5.84
C THR A 56 16.86 -4.31 4.76
N TRP A 57 17.15 -5.04 3.66
CA TRP A 57 16.24 -5.23 2.55
C TRP A 57 15.05 -6.12 2.92
N ASP A 58 14.09 -5.57 3.65
CA ASP A 58 12.87 -6.26 4.08
C ASP A 58 11.73 -5.25 4.30
N TRP A 59 10.55 -5.72 4.70
CA TRP A 59 9.33 -4.93 4.83
C TRP A 59 9.45 -3.68 5.73
N PRO A 60 10.17 -3.69 6.87
CA PRO A 60 10.28 -2.46 7.67
C PRO A 60 10.97 -1.33 6.90
N CYS A 61 11.99 -1.70 6.12
CA CYS A 61 12.68 -0.81 5.22
C CYS A 61 11.74 -0.30 4.11
N GLY A 62 11.01 -1.22 3.47
CA GLY A 62 10.05 -0.89 2.42
C GLY A 62 8.97 0.10 2.86
N VAL A 63 8.43 -0.07 4.07
CA VAL A 63 7.45 0.86 4.64
C VAL A 63 8.07 2.22 4.95
N ALA A 64 9.24 2.22 5.59
CA ALA A 64 9.94 3.46 5.95
C ALA A 64 10.31 4.28 4.70
N TYR A 65 10.84 3.62 3.67
CA TYR A 65 11.25 4.29 2.43
C TYR A 65 10.09 4.64 1.52
N TYR A 66 8.97 3.91 1.59
CA TYR A 66 7.72 4.39 1.00
C TYR A 66 7.32 5.75 1.60
N GLY A 67 7.38 5.89 2.92
CA GLY A 67 7.07 7.16 3.60
C GLY A 67 8.00 8.31 3.17
N ILE A 68 9.29 8.04 2.94
CA ILE A 68 10.24 9.04 2.43
C ILE A 68 9.95 9.37 0.96
N SER A 69 9.60 8.37 0.14
CA SER A 69 9.16 8.57 -1.24
C SER A 69 7.94 9.50 -1.31
N ASP A 70 6.91 9.22 -0.50
CA ASP A 70 5.70 10.06 -0.44
C ASP A 70 6.02 11.48 0.06
N ALA A 71 6.90 11.61 1.04
CA ALA A 71 7.39 12.92 1.50
C ALA A 71 8.09 13.70 0.38
N TYR A 72 8.93 13.05 -0.44
CA TYR A 72 9.52 13.65 -1.62
C TYR A 72 8.47 14.08 -2.65
N GLU A 73 7.57 13.19 -3.01
CA GLU A 73 6.51 13.44 -4.00
C GLU A 73 5.59 14.60 -3.59
N LYS A 74 5.29 14.74 -2.30
CA LYS A 74 4.41 15.80 -1.77
C LYS A 74 5.11 17.14 -1.54
N THR A 75 6.40 17.13 -1.21
CA THR A 75 7.13 18.36 -0.85
C THR A 75 8.04 18.89 -1.96
N GLY A 76 8.46 18.02 -2.88
CA GLY A 76 9.47 18.31 -3.89
C GLY A 76 10.89 18.51 -3.32
N LYS A 77 11.12 18.19 -2.04
CA LYS A 77 12.44 18.32 -1.42
C LYS A 77 13.42 17.28 -1.96
N LYS A 78 14.33 17.73 -2.85
CA LYS A 78 15.33 16.87 -3.47
C LYS A 78 16.20 16.13 -2.45
N GLU A 79 16.45 16.74 -1.27
CA GLU A 79 17.22 16.13 -0.19
C GLU A 79 16.65 14.75 0.21
N TYR A 80 15.32 14.58 0.22
CA TYR A 80 14.70 13.28 0.55
C TYR A 80 14.97 12.23 -0.51
N LEU A 81 14.93 12.64 -1.78
CA LEU A 81 15.27 11.75 -2.89
C LEU A 81 16.73 11.33 -2.85
N ASP A 82 17.65 12.29 -2.62
CA ASP A 82 19.08 12.02 -2.57
C ASP A 82 19.41 11.04 -1.41
N LEU A 83 18.88 11.29 -0.21
CA LEU A 83 19.04 10.39 0.94
C LEU A 83 18.49 8.99 0.66
N LEU A 84 17.31 8.90 0.02
CA LEU A 84 16.70 7.63 -0.34
C LEU A 84 17.58 6.89 -1.36
N LYS A 85 18.05 7.59 -2.38
CA LYS A 85 18.91 7.03 -3.42
C LYS A 85 20.20 6.48 -2.82
N ASP A 86 20.94 7.29 -2.05
CA ASP A 86 22.19 6.88 -1.42
C ASP A 86 22.00 5.60 -0.58
N ARG A 87 20.90 5.52 0.18
CA ARG A 87 20.62 4.34 1.00
C ARG A 87 20.23 3.12 0.18
N ILE A 88 19.45 3.28 -0.89
CA ILE A 88 19.08 2.15 -1.75
C ILE A 88 20.28 1.64 -2.53
N ASP A 89 21.15 2.52 -3.03
CA ASP A 89 22.38 2.13 -3.70
C ASP A 89 23.31 1.35 -2.75
N GLU A 90 23.48 1.83 -1.52
CA GLU A 90 24.22 1.10 -0.49
C GLU A 90 23.65 -0.33 -0.25
N LEU A 91 22.34 -0.46 -0.17
CA LEU A 91 21.70 -1.76 0.01
C LEU A 91 21.84 -2.67 -1.22
N ILE A 92 21.83 -2.11 -2.41
CA ILE A 92 22.08 -2.87 -3.66
C ILE A 92 23.53 -3.35 -3.68
N ASP A 93 24.50 -2.51 -3.32
CA ASP A 93 25.91 -2.84 -3.27
C ASP A 93 26.24 -3.91 -2.22
N LEU A 94 25.53 -3.92 -1.09
CA LEU A 94 25.62 -4.97 -0.07
C LEU A 94 25.06 -6.31 -0.56
N GLY A 95 24.24 -6.30 -1.58
CA GLY A 95 23.65 -7.47 -2.23
C GLY A 95 22.17 -7.66 -1.95
N LEU A 96 21.46 -7.97 -3.01
CA LEU A 96 20.01 -8.23 -2.95
C LEU A 96 19.72 -9.61 -2.32
N PRO A 97 18.55 -9.80 -1.72
CA PRO A 97 18.11 -11.13 -1.28
C PRO A 97 18.14 -12.14 -2.42
N LYS A 98 18.64 -13.34 -2.14
CA LYS A 98 18.70 -14.44 -3.14
C LYS A 98 17.32 -15.01 -3.45
N VAL A 99 16.37 -14.85 -2.54
CA VAL A 99 15.00 -15.33 -2.67
C VAL A 99 14.07 -14.17 -2.32
N TRP A 100 13.14 -13.89 -3.20
CA TRP A 100 12.08 -12.92 -2.92
C TRP A 100 11.01 -13.57 -2.03
N THR A 101 10.42 -12.75 -1.17
CA THR A 101 9.22 -13.07 -0.38
C THR A 101 8.18 -11.99 -0.60
N VAL A 102 6.93 -12.28 -0.28
CA VAL A 102 5.88 -11.25 -0.31
C VAL A 102 6.26 -10.06 0.55
N ASN A 103 6.77 -10.29 1.76
CA ASN A 103 7.25 -9.23 2.65
C ASN A 103 8.31 -8.32 1.99
N ALA A 104 9.35 -8.93 1.42
CA ALA A 104 10.46 -8.18 0.81
C ALA A 104 10.05 -7.39 -0.44
N CYS A 105 8.88 -7.69 -1.03
CA CYS A 105 8.34 -6.93 -2.15
C CYS A 105 7.98 -5.49 -1.78
N ALA A 106 7.73 -5.17 -0.49
CA ALA A 106 7.50 -3.81 -0.01
C ALA A 106 8.58 -2.81 -0.45
N MET A 107 9.82 -3.26 -0.60
CA MET A 107 10.93 -2.44 -1.12
C MET A 107 10.70 -1.94 -2.56
N GLY A 108 9.81 -2.57 -3.31
CA GLY A 108 9.46 -2.14 -4.66
C GLY A 108 8.85 -0.74 -4.72
N HIS A 109 8.18 -0.30 -3.66
CA HIS A 109 7.53 1.01 -3.65
C HIS A 109 8.51 2.17 -3.80
N CYS A 110 9.64 2.14 -3.11
CA CYS A 110 10.67 3.19 -3.24
C CYS A 110 11.42 3.09 -4.57
N LEU A 111 11.56 1.89 -5.14
CA LEU A 111 12.17 1.70 -6.45
C LEU A 111 11.36 2.37 -7.57
N ILE A 112 10.02 2.39 -7.48
CA ILE A 112 9.16 3.14 -8.42
C ILE A 112 9.54 4.61 -8.40
N THR A 113 9.59 5.23 -7.22
CA THR A 113 9.92 6.66 -7.08
C THR A 113 11.32 6.97 -7.59
N LEU A 114 12.31 6.13 -7.23
CA LEU A 114 13.68 6.31 -7.71
C LEU A 114 13.78 6.21 -9.24
N TYR A 115 13.17 5.18 -9.84
CA TYR A 115 13.16 5.02 -11.29
C TYR A 115 12.48 6.20 -11.99
N GLN A 116 11.31 6.61 -11.53
CA GLN A 116 10.58 7.74 -12.12
C GLN A 116 11.32 9.08 -11.99
N ALA A 117 12.06 9.27 -10.89
CA ALA A 117 12.77 10.53 -10.63
C ALA A 117 14.14 10.59 -11.32
N THR A 118 14.82 9.46 -11.50
CA THR A 118 16.20 9.42 -12.00
C THR A 118 16.34 8.83 -13.40
N GLY A 119 15.42 7.96 -13.82
CA GLY A 119 15.54 7.17 -15.05
C GLY A 119 16.58 6.06 -14.99
N GLU A 120 17.16 5.77 -13.82
CA GLU A 120 18.21 4.74 -13.68
C GLU A 120 17.64 3.33 -13.79
N GLN A 121 18.05 2.61 -14.83
CA GLN A 121 17.51 1.31 -15.21
C GLN A 121 17.64 0.24 -14.13
N GLN A 122 18.68 0.32 -13.30
CA GLN A 122 18.89 -0.65 -12.20
C GLN A 122 17.68 -0.76 -11.27
N TYR A 123 17.00 0.36 -10.95
CA TYR A 123 15.82 0.34 -10.08
C TYR A 123 14.64 -0.35 -10.74
N HIS A 124 14.46 -0.11 -12.04
CA HIS A 124 13.43 -0.78 -12.82
C HIS A 124 13.68 -2.29 -12.92
N ASP A 125 14.91 -2.71 -13.19
CA ASP A 125 15.26 -4.13 -13.33
C ASP A 125 15.01 -4.90 -12.03
N ILE A 126 15.40 -4.31 -10.88
CA ILE A 126 15.13 -4.89 -9.56
C ILE A 126 13.62 -4.94 -9.29
N LEU A 127 12.90 -3.87 -9.60
CA LEU A 127 11.44 -3.81 -9.45
C LEU A 127 10.76 -4.91 -10.28
N MET A 128 11.11 -5.05 -11.55
CA MET A 128 10.53 -6.05 -12.44
C MET A 128 10.88 -7.48 -12.04
N SER A 129 12.04 -7.71 -11.40
CA SER A 129 12.34 -9.01 -10.82
C SER A 129 11.39 -9.41 -9.68
N LYS A 130 10.93 -8.44 -8.87
CA LYS A 130 9.91 -8.65 -7.82
C LYS A 130 8.54 -8.95 -8.44
N ILE A 131 8.18 -8.22 -9.50
CA ILE A 131 6.92 -8.48 -10.21
C ILE A 131 6.94 -9.85 -10.86
N ALA A 132 8.05 -10.24 -11.45
CA ALA A 132 8.21 -11.59 -12.02
C ALA A 132 8.03 -12.67 -10.95
N TYR A 133 8.60 -12.48 -9.75
CA TYR A 133 8.38 -13.36 -8.61
C TYR A 133 6.89 -13.43 -8.23
N LEU A 134 6.23 -12.29 -8.04
CA LEU A 134 4.82 -12.25 -7.62
C LEU A 134 3.89 -12.92 -8.63
N ARG A 135 4.22 -12.85 -9.92
CA ARG A 135 3.44 -13.49 -11.00
C ARG A 135 3.68 -14.99 -11.13
N LYS A 136 4.91 -15.45 -10.97
CA LYS A 136 5.34 -16.81 -11.38
C LYS A 136 5.67 -17.73 -10.24
N ASP A 137 6.31 -17.20 -9.19
CA ASP A 137 6.97 -18.02 -8.17
C ASP A 137 6.32 -17.87 -6.79
N ALA A 138 5.61 -16.76 -6.54
CA ALA A 138 4.92 -16.54 -5.27
C ALA A 138 3.83 -17.59 -5.05
N LEU A 139 3.81 -18.16 -3.87
CA LEU A 139 2.84 -19.18 -3.50
C LEU A 139 1.43 -18.60 -3.48
N ARG A 140 0.47 -19.40 -3.95
CA ARG A 140 -0.95 -19.04 -4.02
C ARG A 140 -1.82 -20.21 -3.62
N PHE A 141 -3.04 -19.92 -3.17
CA PHE A 141 -4.03 -20.94 -2.85
C PHE A 141 -5.42 -20.50 -3.33
N GLY A 142 -6.40 -21.42 -3.27
CA GLY A 142 -7.79 -21.16 -3.67
C GLY A 142 -7.89 -20.48 -5.04
N ASP A 143 -8.56 -19.35 -5.10
CA ASP A 143 -8.77 -18.58 -6.32
C ASP A 143 -7.60 -17.63 -6.63
N HIS A 144 -6.38 -18.17 -6.60
CA HIS A 144 -5.13 -17.44 -6.86
C HIS A 144 -4.77 -16.36 -5.84
N VAL A 145 -5.22 -16.52 -4.59
CA VAL A 145 -4.85 -15.61 -3.50
C VAL A 145 -3.37 -15.79 -3.16
N LEU A 146 -2.63 -14.70 -3.06
CA LEU A 146 -1.24 -14.71 -2.64
C LEU A 146 -1.14 -15.20 -1.20
N GLN A 147 -0.39 -16.28 -0.99
CA GLN A 147 0.02 -16.69 0.34
C GLN A 147 1.03 -15.69 0.87
N HIS A 148 0.85 -15.25 2.12
CA HIS A 148 1.84 -14.37 2.75
C HIS A 148 3.12 -15.14 3.09
N THR A 149 4.27 -14.67 2.61
CA THR A 149 5.57 -15.29 2.85
C THR A 149 6.55 -14.28 3.46
N VAL A 150 7.26 -14.72 4.50
CA VAL A 150 8.24 -13.90 5.26
C VAL A 150 9.67 -14.43 5.11
N SER A 151 9.83 -15.66 4.67
CA SER A 151 11.11 -16.32 4.47
C SER A 151 11.09 -17.21 3.22
N ALA A 152 12.23 -17.80 2.88
CA ALA A 152 12.34 -18.80 1.81
C ALA A 152 11.65 -20.14 2.14
N ASN A 153 11.34 -20.36 3.42
CA ASN A 153 10.60 -21.52 3.85
C ASN A 153 9.10 -21.27 3.72
N ASN A 154 8.33 -22.34 3.53
CA ASN A 154 6.87 -22.26 3.56
C ASN A 154 6.35 -22.34 5.00
N ASP A 155 6.62 -21.29 5.80
CA ASP A 155 6.35 -21.29 7.24
C ASP A 155 4.83 -21.14 7.55
N PHE A 156 4.06 -20.55 6.61
CA PHE A 156 2.65 -20.24 6.78
C PHE A 156 1.84 -20.69 5.57
N PRO A 157 1.73 -22.03 5.35
CA PRO A 157 1.09 -22.55 4.15
C PRO A 157 -0.38 -22.13 4.06
N GLU A 158 -0.78 -21.67 2.88
CA GLU A 158 -2.14 -21.23 2.55
C GLU A 158 -2.73 -20.17 3.49
N GLN A 159 -1.90 -19.28 4.02
CA GLN A 159 -2.38 -18.15 4.81
C GLN A 159 -2.36 -16.85 4.00
N CYS A 160 -3.46 -16.08 4.03
CA CYS A 160 -3.49 -14.70 3.58
C CYS A 160 -3.53 -13.74 4.77
N TRP A 161 -2.77 -12.65 4.67
CA TRP A 161 -2.67 -11.64 5.71
C TRP A 161 -2.96 -10.25 5.13
N CYS A 162 -3.51 -9.34 5.93
CA CYS A 162 -3.71 -7.93 5.52
C CYS A 162 -2.44 -7.27 5.00
N ASP A 163 -1.29 -7.68 5.53
CA ASP A 163 0.04 -7.17 5.16
C ASP A 163 0.33 -7.35 3.67
N THR A 164 -0.16 -8.44 3.06
CA THR A 164 -0.03 -8.71 1.62
C THR A 164 -0.59 -7.59 0.75
N LEU A 165 -1.63 -6.89 1.25
CA LEU A 165 -2.23 -5.78 0.50
C LEU A 165 -1.22 -4.65 0.24
N PHE A 166 -0.40 -4.30 1.24
CA PHE A 166 0.66 -3.32 1.06
C PHE A 166 1.87 -3.93 0.36
N MET A 167 2.35 -5.08 0.84
CA MET A 167 3.61 -5.65 0.38
C MET A 167 3.59 -6.07 -1.08
N ALA A 168 2.44 -6.56 -1.57
CA ALA A 168 2.30 -7.11 -2.92
C ALA A 168 1.18 -6.45 -3.74
N ALA A 169 -0.08 -6.51 -3.31
CA ALA A 169 -1.20 -6.07 -4.14
C ALA A 169 -1.10 -4.59 -4.56
N PHE A 170 -0.77 -3.72 -3.63
CA PHE A 170 -0.56 -2.29 -3.90
C PHE A 170 0.65 -2.04 -4.79
N LEU A 171 1.73 -2.80 -4.61
CA LEU A 171 2.90 -2.74 -5.50
C LEU A 171 2.54 -3.18 -6.92
N MET A 172 1.86 -4.31 -7.07
CA MET A 172 1.41 -4.83 -8.37
C MET A 172 0.53 -3.81 -9.10
N LEU A 173 -0.39 -3.17 -8.37
CA LEU A 173 -1.26 -2.13 -8.94
C LEU A 173 -0.44 -0.93 -9.46
N ARG A 174 0.48 -0.40 -8.62
CA ARG A 174 1.33 0.74 -9.01
C ARG A 174 2.18 0.42 -10.23
N VAL A 175 2.78 -0.76 -10.28
CA VAL A 175 3.61 -1.18 -11.42
C VAL A 175 2.74 -1.46 -12.64
N GLY A 176 1.60 -2.13 -12.48
CA GLY A 176 0.67 -2.39 -13.58
C GLY A 176 0.22 -1.10 -14.28
N VAL A 177 -0.05 -0.05 -13.51
CA VAL A 177 -0.39 1.27 -14.08
C VAL A 177 0.82 1.92 -14.74
N MET A 178 2.00 1.85 -14.11
CA MET A 178 3.24 2.42 -14.65
C MET A 178 3.64 1.77 -15.99
N GLU A 179 3.50 0.46 -16.08
CA GLU A 179 3.89 -0.35 -17.26
C GLU A 179 2.74 -0.53 -18.27
N HIS A 180 1.53 0.01 -18.00
CA HIS A 180 0.32 -0.22 -18.80
C HIS A 180 -0.04 -1.72 -18.94
N ASP A 181 0.17 -2.49 -17.86
CA ASP A 181 -0.03 -3.94 -17.82
C ASP A 181 -1.39 -4.26 -17.18
N GLU A 182 -2.41 -4.43 -18.01
CA GLU A 182 -3.79 -4.70 -17.59
C GLU A 182 -3.93 -6.03 -16.83
N GLU A 183 -3.15 -7.05 -17.18
CA GLU A 183 -3.17 -8.34 -16.47
C GLU A 183 -2.65 -8.19 -15.04
N LEU A 184 -1.60 -7.38 -14.85
CA LEU A 184 -1.06 -7.10 -13.53
C LEU A 184 -2.03 -6.26 -12.68
N ILE A 185 -2.72 -5.31 -13.30
CA ILE A 185 -3.77 -4.52 -12.64
C ILE A 185 -4.92 -5.45 -12.20
N ASP A 186 -5.39 -6.34 -13.09
CA ASP A 186 -6.48 -7.25 -12.74
C ASP A 186 -6.08 -8.24 -11.64
N ASP A 187 -4.86 -8.79 -11.67
CA ASP A 187 -4.35 -9.65 -10.59
C ASP A 187 -4.25 -8.87 -9.26
N ALA A 188 -3.75 -7.63 -9.28
CA ALA A 188 -3.71 -6.79 -8.09
C ALA A 188 -5.12 -6.57 -7.49
N LEU A 189 -6.11 -6.23 -8.32
CA LEU A 189 -7.50 -6.06 -7.88
C LEU A 189 -8.12 -7.38 -7.40
N ASN A 190 -7.73 -8.50 -8.01
CA ASN A 190 -8.12 -9.83 -7.56
C ASN A 190 -7.60 -10.13 -6.14
N GLN A 191 -6.38 -9.70 -5.81
CA GLN A 191 -5.86 -9.82 -4.45
C GLN A 191 -6.72 -9.02 -3.46
N TYR A 192 -7.08 -7.76 -3.77
CA TYR A 192 -7.99 -6.99 -2.92
C TYR A 192 -9.33 -7.70 -2.74
N TYR A 193 -9.96 -8.14 -3.83
CA TYR A 193 -11.25 -8.82 -3.80
C TYR A 193 -11.24 -10.03 -2.85
N TRP A 194 -10.25 -10.92 -2.97
CA TRP A 194 -10.20 -12.12 -2.15
C TRP A 194 -9.77 -11.84 -0.71
N HIS A 195 -8.87 -10.90 -0.47
CA HIS A 195 -8.55 -10.49 0.90
C HIS A 195 -9.76 -9.87 1.62
N ILE A 196 -10.61 -9.11 0.93
CA ILE A 196 -11.89 -8.64 1.46
C ILE A 196 -12.75 -9.84 1.89
N LYS A 197 -12.90 -10.84 1.02
CA LYS A 197 -13.73 -12.02 1.31
C LYS A 197 -13.22 -12.86 2.48
N TYR A 198 -11.91 -12.99 2.61
CA TYR A 198 -11.31 -13.77 3.68
C TYR A 198 -11.17 -13.01 4.99
N LEU A 199 -10.91 -11.71 4.97
CA LEU A 199 -10.45 -10.98 6.15
C LEU A 199 -11.41 -9.93 6.70
N GLN A 200 -12.30 -9.36 5.88
CA GLN A 200 -13.24 -8.37 6.38
C GLN A 200 -14.44 -9.04 7.06
N ASN A 201 -14.71 -8.65 8.30
CA ASN A 201 -15.92 -9.09 8.99
C ASN A 201 -17.14 -8.30 8.47
N PRO A 202 -18.11 -8.94 7.82
CA PRO A 202 -19.25 -8.25 7.21
C PRO A 202 -20.18 -7.59 8.24
N SER A 203 -20.13 -8.03 9.50
CA SER A 203 -20.97 -7.46 10.56
C SER A 203 -20.40 -6.20 11.18
N SER A 204 -19.07 -6.07 11.22
CA SER A 204 -18.40 -4.93 11.86
C SER A 204 -17.69 -4.01 10.87
N GLY A 205 -17.38 -4.48 9.65
CA GLY A 205 -16.53 -3.79 8.68
C GLY A 205 -15.03 -3.79 9.02
N LEU A 206 -14.64 -4.29 10.19
CA LEU A 206 -13.23 -4.40 10.61
C LEU A 206 -12.58 -5.64 10.00
N TRP A 207 -11.25 -5.62 9.96
CA TRP A 207 -10.47 -6.68 9.34
C TRP A 207 -9.72 -7.51 10.37
N TYR A 208 -9.84 -8.84 10.22
CA TYR A 208 -8.95 -9.78 10.89
C TYR A 208 -7.54 -9.69 10.29
N HIS A 209 -6.52 -10.04 11.07
CA HIS A 209 -5.13 -9.99 10.60
C HIS A 209 -4.87 -10.97 9.46
N GLY A 210 -5.28 -12.22 9.63
CA GLY A 210 -5.04 -13.26 8.66
C GLY A 210 -6.09 -14.38 8.73
N TYR A 211 -6.11 -15.17 7.67
CA TYR A 211 -6.95 -16.36 7.53
C TYR A 211 -6.05 -17.53 7.13
N ASP A 212 -6.24 -18.67 7.79
CA ASP A 212 -5.59 -19.93 7.49
C ASP A 212 -6.59 -20.82 6.72
N ASN A 213 -6.30 -21.06 5.44
CA ASN A 213 -7.20 -21.83 4.57
C ASN A 213 -7.21 -23.33 4.93
N ILE A 214 -6.11 -23.84 5.48
CA ILE A 214 -6.03 -25.26 5.91
C ILE A 214 -6.85 -25.47 7.17
N ALA A 215 -6.75 -24.57 8.15
CA ALA A 215 -7.55 -24.62 9.37
C ALA A 215 -9.01 -24.20 9.13
N GLY A 216 -9.27 -23.39 8.10
CA GLY A 216 -10.60 -22.88 7.77
C GLY A 216 -11.07 -21.78 8.74
N ASP A 217 -10.15 -21.05 9.38
CA ASP A 217 -10.49 -20.03 10.35
C ASP A 217 -9.57 -18.79 10.31
N HIS A 218 -9.97 -17.77 11.08
CA HIS A 218 -9.11 -16.61 11.29
C HIS A 218 -8.05 -16.92 12.34
N MET A 219 -6.81 -16.54 12.06
CA MET A 219 -5.66 -16.77 12.94
C MET A 219 -5.79 -16.07 14.30
N SER A 220 -6.68 -15.10 14.41
CA SER A 220 -6.97 -14.37 15.65
C SER A 220 -8.40 -13.85 15.61
N GLY A 221 -9.13 -14.02 16.71
CA GLY A 221 -10.46 -13.44 16.90
C GLY A 221 -10.48 -11.95 17.22
N ILE A 222 -9.30 -11.29 17.27
CA ILE A 222 -9.14 -9.88 17.63
C ILE A 222 -8.74 -9.07 16.39
N TYR A 223 -9.34 -7.88 16.26
CA TYR A 223 -8.98 -6.93 15.21
C TYR A 223 -7.72 -6.15 15.61
N TRP A 224 -6.65 -6.37 14.86
CA TRP A 224 -5.39 -5.70 15.10
C TRP A 224 -5.31 -4.37 14.34
N GLY A 225 -4.97 -3.27 15.04
CA GLY A 225 -4.97 -1.92 14.47
C GLY A 225 -4.07 -1.78 13.25
N ARG A 226 -2.87 -2.38 13.26
CA ARG A 226 -1.94 -2.34 12.12
C ARG A 226 -2.50 -3.09 10.90
N ALA A 227 -3.17 -4.24 11.09
CA ALA A 227 -3.81 -4.95 9.99
C ALA A 227 -4.91 -4.10 9.34
N ASN A 228 -5.74 -3.46 10.17
CA ASN A 228 -6.76 -2.53 9.68
C ASN A 228 -6.15 -1.31 8.97
N ALA A 229 -4.97 -0.84 9.41
CA ALA A 229 -4.26 0.24 8.74
C ALA A 229 -3.75 -0.18 7.35
N TRP A 230 -3.21 -1.40 7.17
CA TRP A 230 -2.80 -1.91 5.87
C TRP A 230 -3.95 -1.90 4.87
N ALA A 231 -5.10 -2.44 5.27
CA ALA A 231 -6.29 -2.50 4.43
C ALA A 231 -6.81 -1.10 4.09
N ALA A 232 -7.09 -0.26 5.10
CA ALA A 232 -7.64 1.08 4.89
C ALA A 232 -6.72 1.97 4.03
N PHE A 233 -5.41 1.96 4.34
CA PHE A 233 -4.43 2.76 3.61
C PHE A 233 -4.40 2.35 2.14
N THR A 234 -4.14 1.08 1.84
CA THR A 234 -3.95 0.64 0.46
C THR A 234 -5.23 0.76 -0.36
N MET A 235 -6.39 0.39 0.19
CA MET A 235 -7.68 0.58 -0.50
C MET A 235 -7.96 2.05 -0.81
N SER A 236 -7.57 2.99 0.08
CA SER A 236 -7.74 4.42 -0.16
C SER A 236 -6.91 4.94 -1.36
N GLN A 237 -5.82 4.26 -1.70
CA GLN A 237 -4.96 4.63 -2.82
C GLN A 237 -5.45 4.08 -4.17
N VAL A 238 -6.20 2.98 -4.17
CA VAL A 238 -6.59 2.28 -5.41
C VAL A 238 -7.30 3.21 -6.40
N GLY A 239 -8.30 3.95 -5.94
CA GLY A 239 -9.09 4.84 -6.83
C GLY A 239 -8.30 6.02 -7.39
N GLY A 240 -7.26 6.48 -6.67
CA GLY A 240 -6.39 7.57 -7.13
C GLY A 240 -5.32 7.13 -8.12
N ILE A 241 -5.05 5.83 -8.19
CA ILE A 241 -4.00 5.25 -9.06
C ILE A 241 -4.60 4.70 -10.34
N LEU A 242 -5.78 4.06 -10.27
CA LEU A 242 -6.41 3.46 -11.43
C LEU A 242 -6.83 4.51 -12.47
N PRO A 243 -6.34 4.44 -13.71
CA PRO A 243 -6.87 5.23 -14.80
C PRO A 243 -8.28 4.74 -15.12
N GLN A 244 -9.27 5.62 -15.13
CA GLN A 244 -10.66 5.24 -15.47
C GLN A 244 -11.18 4.07 -14.59
N CYS A 245 -11.11 4.21 -13.28
CA CYS A 245 -11.42 3.16 -12.29
C CYS A 245 -12.80 2.49 -12.48
N TYR A 246 -13.76 3.14 -13.13
CA TYR A 246 -15.08 2.58 -13.46
C TYR A 246 -15.03 1.43 -14.48
N LEU A 247 -13.93 1.24 -15.20
CA LEU A 247 -13.71 0.10 -16.09
C LEU A 247 -13.29 -1.17 -15.34
N TYR A 248 -12.98 -1.05 -14.06
CA TYR A 248 -12.57 -2.17 -13.22
C TYR A 248 -13.68 -2.54 -12.25
N PRO A 249 -14.53 -3.55 -12.55
CA PRO A 249 -15.66 -3.92 -11.68
C PRO A 249 -15.23 -4.24 -10.24
N LYS A 250 -14.10 -4.92 -10.04
CA LYS A 250 -13.56 -5.25 -8.73
C LYS A 250 -13.23 -4.01 -7.88
N TYR A 251 -13.04 -2.85 -8.50
CA TYR A 251 -12.85 -1.60 -7.77
C TYR A 251 -14.09 -1.22 -6.94
N ILE A 252 -15.29 -1.55 -7.39
CA ILE A 252 -16.53 -1.29 -6.66
C ILE A 252 -16.51 -2.02 -5.31
N ASP A 253 -16.03 -3.28 -5.29
CA ASP A 253 -15.89 -4.06 -4.07
C ASP A 253 -14.84 -3.43 -3.12
N VAL A 254 -13.72 -2.97 -3.66
CA VAL A 254 -12.67 -2.28 -2.89
C VAL A 254 -13.22 -0.99 -2.26
N ALA A 255 -13.91 -0.17 -3.02
CA ALA A 255 -14.50 1.08 -2.54
C ALA A 255 -15.60 0.82 -1.49
N GLY A 256 -16.44 -0.19 -1.70
CA GLY A 256 -17.45 -0.63 -0.75
C GLY A 256 -16.84 -1.07 0.58
N SER A 257 -15.86 -1.96 0.52
CA SER A 257 -15.12 -2.45 1.69
C SER A 257 -14.46 -1.33 2.49
N LEU A 258 -13.81 -0.39 1.79
CA LEU A 258 -13.19 0.79 2.44
C LEU A 258 -14.25 1.64 3.18
N ASN A 259 -15.40 1.89 2.57
CA ASN A 259 -16.45 2.67 3.19
C ASN A 259 -17.00 1.99 4.46
N GLU A 260 -17.19 0.69 4.44
CA GLU A 260 -17.62 -0.11 5.62
C GLU A 260 -16.57 -0.04 6.73
N GLN A 261 -15.29 -0.21 6.39
CA GLN A 261 -14.19 -0.13 7.34
C GLN A 261 -14.07 1.26 7.96
N LEU A 262 -14.14 2.33 7.17
CA LEU A 262 -14.07 3.70 7.68
C LEU A 262 -15.26 4.04 8.57
N ALA A 263 -16.45 3.50 8.28
CA ALA A 263 -17.61 3.65 9.15
C ALA A 263 -17.39 2.95 10.49
N ALA A 264 -16.81 1.75 10.49
CA ALA A 264 -16.47 1.01 11.69
C ALA A 264 -15.42 1.75 12.54
N LEU A 265 -14.33 2.21 11.93
CA LEU A 265 -13.25 2.91 12.63
C LEU A 265 -13.66 4.25 13.27
N LYS A 266 -14.78 4.85 12.87
CA LYS A 266 -15.33 6.06 13.52
C LYS A 266 -16.00 5.78 14.85
N VAL A 267 -16.33 4.52 15.15
CA VAL A 267 -17.04 4.11 16.36
C VAL A 267 -16.06 3.65 17.45
N TYR A 268 -14.85 3.29 17.08
CA TYR A 268 -13.77 2.86 17.97
C TYR A 268 -12.75 3.98 18.18
#